data_90b9794c219ae66a8ca452d6e31296a1
#
_entry.id   90b9794c219ae66a8ca452d6e31296a1
#
_cell.length_a   1.000
_cell.length_b   1.000
_cell.length_c   1.000
_cell.angle_alpha   90.00
_cell.angle_beta   90.00
_cell.angle_gamma   90.00
#
_symmetry.space_group_name_H-M   'P 1'
#
loop_
_entity.id
_entity.type
_entity.pdbx_description
1 polymer ?
#
loop_
_entity_poly.entity_id
_entity_poly.type
_entity_poly.pdbx_seq_one_letter_code
_entity_poly.pdbx_strand_id
1 'polypeptide(L)'
;MGEESFESLQAIVFDLMEKVRVLELDERRLDVTSGVLITRTTSNFDAGDTAWMLAATALVFFMTIPGLTLYYAGMASQKKNLMTIAMQSFSICCLITLVWMFFGYSLCFSPGSPVIGDSSRFFLINLQSAVGNSRAVTIPESLFCAYQLGFAVVTAAIMSGASADRMKFNSMLLFVALWHILVYCPIAHSNWQAQGFLNQIGILDWAGGNVVHISAGMSGLVTSIVIGKRRGFGEQRFTPNNMLHTITGACFLWVGWLGFNGGSSFGADEQATMAILNTQIAAAIAAFSWILTEYCINRRPTVLGMLNGAIAGLVSITPSAGYVDPTGAFFIGLISGPVCYYGITLKKQFGFDDALDAFGLHGIAGVYGGFMTGLFAKNYGTKGAFYGNGRQVALQLYGIVVCTGWSLFMTTILLFLVDVSIGLRVSLDTEKSGLDRSSHGEGLYAERSKTITPSERVADLLKSYAIAKARSSEEATGLNGLRVEMKRTYRDGPVSDDSSLTNSDVGNENILPLEELTRRPPDSWGNITASPSKSAAMNQIIQRYPSDDRLWRNNSQNNGLMTDEKNDDTNVFRVNTEQDTARKSKIVSFAPK
;
A
#
# COMPACT_ATOMS: atom_id res chain seq x y z
N MET A 1 -40.63 34.55 -45.93
CA MET A 1 -39.16 34.70 -45.83
C MET A 1 -38.61 33.68 -46.76
N GLY A 2 -38.21 34.15 -47.96
CA GLY A 2 -38.09 33.34 -49.13
C GLY A 2 -36.74 32.69 -49.37
N GLU A 3 -36.70 31.86 -50.37
CA GLU A 3 -35.53 31.14 -50.88
C GLU A 3 -34.28 32.03 -51.06
N GLU A 4 -34.42 33.30 -51.39
CA GLU A 4 -33.31 34.29 -51.46
C GLU A 4 -32.55 34.51 -50.13
N SER A 5 -33.23 34.36 -48.98
CA SER A 5 -32.60 34.48 -47.66
C SER A 5 -31.81 33.25 -47.28
N PHE A 6 -32.19 32.08 -47.80
CA PHE A 6 -31.45 30.82 -47.56
C PHE A 6 -30.22 30.69 -48.43
N GLU A 7 -30.29 31.09 -49.70
CA GLU A 7 -29.14 31.10 -50.60
C GLU A 7 -28.06 32.11 -50.16
N SER A 8 -28.46 33.28 -49.63
CA SER A 8 -27.53 34.26 -49.09
C SER A 8 -26.84 33.74 -47.81
N LEU A 9 -27.55 32.98 -46.97
CA LEU A 9 -26.98 32.36 -45.76
C LEU A 9 -25.98 31.24 -46.12
N GLN A 10 -26.29 30.43 -47.14
CA GLN A 10 -25.41 29.40 -47.64
C GLN A 10 -24.13 29.99 -48.23
N ALA A 11 -24.21 31.10 -48.97
CA ALA A 11 -23.06 31.80 -49.51
C ALA A 11 -22.16 32.39 -48.44
N ILE A 12 -22.73 32.94 -47.36
CA ILE A 12 -21.98 33.44 -46.20
C ILE A 12 -21.27 32.30 -45.44
N VAL A 13 -21.96 31.17 -45.23
CA VAL A 13 -21.38 30.00 -44.58
C VAL A 13 -20.24 29.42 -45.40
N PHE A 14 -20.40 29.36 -46.73
CA PHE A 14 -19.34 28.89 -47.64
C PHE A 14 -18.14 29.81 -47.64
N ASP A 15 -18.31 31.13 -47.67
CA ASP A 15 -17.24 32.15 -47.57
C ASP A 15 -16.52 32.08 -46.23
N LEU A 16 -17.25 31.86 -45.13
CA LEU A 16 -16.65 31.66 -43.79
C LEU A 16 -15.85 30.36 -43.72
N MET A 17 -16.35 29.27 -44.28
CA MET A 17 -15.62 28.00 -44.34
C MET A 17 -14.35 28.08 -45.18
N GLU A 18 -14.38 28.84 -46.28
CA GLU A 18 -13.20 29.08 -47.13
C GLU A 18 -12.17 29.97 -46.44
N LYS A 19 -12.60 31.02 -45.72
CA LYS A 19 -11.73 31.85 -44.86
C LYS A 19 -11.10 31.08 -43.73
N VAL A 20 -11.82 30.21 -43.06
CA VAL A 20 -11.30 29.30 -42.01
C VAL A 20 -10.24 28.37 -42.64
N ARG A 21 -10.52 27.81 -43.81
CA ARG A 21 -9.59 26.94 -44.53
C ARG A 21 -8.30 27.66 -44.98
N VAL A 22 -8.40 28.93 -45.40
CA VAL A 22 -7.26 29.77 -45.74
C VAL A 22 -6.44 30.13 -44.51
N LEU A 23 -7.08 30.42 -43.36
CA LEU A 23 -6.40 30.67 -42.08
C LEU A 23 -5.68 29.42 -41.60
N GLU A 24 -6.28 28.23 -41.69
CA GLU A 24 -5.64 26.96 -41.39
C GLU A 24 -4.44 26.65 -42.33
N LEU A 25 -4.48 27.12 -43.59
CA LEU A 25 -3.38 26.97 -44.53
C LEU A 25 -2.25 28.00 -44.29
N ASP A 26 -2.58 29.19 -43.78
CA ASP A 26 -1.60 30.23 -43.46
C ASP A 26 -0.86 29.94 -42.14
N GLU A 27 -1.54 29.37 -41.13
CA GLU A 27 -0.85 28.83 -39.95
C GLU A 27 0.16 27.73 -40.28
N ARG A 28 -0.11 26.92 -41.32
CA ARG A 28 0.85 25.93 -41.86
C ARG A 28 2.02 26.54 -42.61
N ARG A 29 1.92 27.78 -43.09
CA ARG A 29 2.98 28.48 -43.86
C ARG A 29 3.98 29.22 -43.00
N LEU A 30 3.63 29.59 -41.78
CA LEU A 30 4.49 30.41 -40.93
C LEU A 30 5.65 29.67 -40.27
N ASP A 31 5.68 28.34 -40.33
CA ASP A 31 6.75 27.52 -39.73
C ASP A 31 7.88 27.10 -40.71
N VAL A 32 7.92 27.64 -41.94
CA VAL A 32 8.89 27.21 -42.99
C VAL A 32 10.25 27.93 -42.90
N THR A 33 10.48 28.85 -41.98
CA THR A 33 11.72 29.64 -41.90
C THR A 33 12.89 28.96 -41.20
N SER A 34 12.73 27.76 -40.63
CA SER A 34 13.81 27.06 -39.94
C SER A 34 14.30 25.74 -40.55
N GLY A 35 13.94 25.43 -41.81
CA GLY A 35 14.50 24.28 -42.53
C GLY A 35 14.22 22.88 -41.99
N VAL A 36 13.45 22.76 -40.93
CA VAL A 36 12.94 21.50 -40.37
C VAL A 36 11.44 21.51 -40.48
N LEU A 37 10.91 20.71 -41.40
CA LEU A 37 9.47 20.46 -41.52
C LEU A 37 9.00 19.67 -40.28
N ILE A 38 8.84 20.36 -39.17
CA ILE A 38 8.06 19.80 -38.05
C ILE A 38 6.61 20.00 -38.49
N THR A 39 6.04 18.99 -39.12
CA THR A 39 4.59 18.87 -39.20
C THR A 39 4.08 18.75 -37.74
N ARG A 40 3.92 19.87 -37.05
CA ARG A 40 3.02 19.93 -35.93
C ARG A 40 1.64 19.63 -36.49
N THR A 41 1.24 18.39 -36.46
CA THR A 41 -0.19 18.10 -36.43
C THR A 41 -0.73 18.96 -35.29
N THR A 42 -1.58 19.94 -35.62
CA THR A 42 -2.33 20.69 -34.60
C THR A 42 -3.14 19.68 -33.84
N SER A 43 -2.53 19.14 -32.79
CA SER A 43 -3.26 18.31 -31.84
C SER A 43 -4.22 19.26 -31.11
N ASN A 44 -5.51 18.95 -31.11
CA ASN A 44 -6.52 19.69 -30.33
C ASN A 44 -6.29 19.58 -28.80
N PHE A 45 -5.06 19.30 -28.39
CA PHE A 45 -4.69 19.13 -27.00
C PHE A 45 -4.35 20.49 -26.37
N ASP A 46 -4.93 20.74 -25.20
CA ASP A 46 -4.60 21.91 -24.40
C ASP A 46 -3.28 21.67 -23.63
N ALA A 47 -2.36 22.66 -23.70
CA ALA A 47 -1.06 22.54 -23.06
C ALA A 47 -1.16 22.62 -21.52
N GLY A 48 -2.08 23.44 -20.99
CA GLY A 48 -2.33 23.57 -19.55
C GLY A 48 -2.93 22.30 -18.96
N ASP A 49 -3.96 21.74 -19.64
CA ASP A 49 -4.57 20.48 -19.25
C ASP A 49 -3.56 19.33 -19.28
N THR A 50 -2.75 19.27 -20.35
CA THR A 50 -1.70 18.26 -20.48
C THR A 50 -0.64 18.39 -19.37
N ALA A 51 -0.18 19.62 -19.07
CA ALA A 51 0.81 19.86 -18.01
C ALA A 51 0.25 19.49 -16.64
N TRP A 52 -0.99 19.87 -16.34
CA TRP A 52 -1.66 19.47 -15.11
C TRP A 52 -1.78 17.96 -14.98
N MET A 53 -2.23 17.27 -16.03
CA MET A 53 -2.42 15.84 -15.99
C MET A 53 -1.11 15.04 -15.91
N LEU A 54 0.00 15.54 -16.47
CA LEU A 54 1.34 14.98 -16.24
C LEU A 54 1.72 15.06 -14.76
N ALA A 55 1.51 16.22 -14.12
CA ALA A 55 1.77 16.40 -12.70
C ALA A 55 0.84 15.54 -11.83
N ALA A 56 -0.46 15.51 -12.13
CA ALA A 56 -1.45 14.69 -11.41
C ALA A 56 -1.12 13.19 -11.51
N THR A 57 -0.70 12.71 -12.70
CA THR A 57 -0.27 11.33 -12.90
C THR A 57 0.93 10.98 -12.01
N ALA A 58 1.94 11.86 -11.96
CA ALA A 58 3.10 11.66 -11.08
C ALA A 58 2.68 11.62 -9.60
N LEU A 59 1.75 12.49 -9.18
CA LEU A 59 1.22 12.51 -7.81
C LEU A 59 0.47 11.23 -7.45
N VAL A 60 -0.32 10.65 -8.38
CA VAL A 60 -1.03 9.38 -8.14
C VAL A 60 -0.05 8.23 -7.98
N PHE A 61 1.00 8.14 -8.81
CA PHE A 61 2.04 7.14 -8.60
C PHE A 61 2.84 7.37 -7.31
N PHE A 62 3.09 8.62 -6.96
CA PHE A 62 3.76 8.98 -5.72
C PHE A 62 2.98 8.54 -4.48
N MET A 63 1.63 8.64 -4.49
CA MET A 63 0.85 8.12 -3.36
C MET A 63 0.93 6.60 -3.25
N THR A 64 1.07 5.86 -4.35
CA THR A 64 1.04 4.41 -4.34
C THR A 64 2.43 3.82 -4.12
N ILE A 65 3.43 4.21 -4.94
CA ILE A 65 4.75 3.60 -4.92
C ILE A 65 5.46 3.88 -3.59
N PRO A 66 5.79 5.11 -3.19
CA PRO A 66 6.36 5.36 -1.87
C PRO A 66 5.30 5.45 -0.76
N GLY A 67 4.15 6.09 -1.02
CA GLY A 67 3.16 6.41 0.02
C GLY A 67 2.55 5.17 0.66
N LEU A 68 1.81 4.38 -0.11
CA LEU A 68 1.13 3.20 0.39
C LEU A 68 2.13 2.12 0.83
N THR A 69 3.24 1.97 0.10
CA THR A 69 4.32 1.05 0.46
C THR A 69 4.85 1.33 1.87
N LEU A 70 5.20 2.58 2.17
CA LEU A 70 5.70 2.96 3.50
C LEU A 70 4.61 2.89 4.56
N TYR A 71 3.39 3.33 4.25
CA TYR A 71 2.27 3.28 5.18
C TYR A 71 1.97 1.84 5.62
N TYR A 72 1.82 0.92 4.67
CA TYR A 72 1.52 -0.48 4.97
C TYR A 72 2.70 -1.21 5.62
N ALA A 73 3.92 -0.99 5.14
CA ALA A 73 5.12 -1.56 5.75
C ALA A 73 5.28 -1.09 7.21
N GLY A 74 5.03 0.19 7.50
CA GLY A 74 5.05 0.73 8.85
C GLY A 74 3.96 0.16 9.75
N MET A 75 2.77 -0.08 9.20
CA MET A 75 1.60 -0.66 9.88
C MET A 75 1.73 -2.17 10.14
N ALA A 76 2.62 -2.88 9.44
CA ALA A 76 2.85 -4.31 9.64
C ALA A 76 2.97 -4.64 11.13
N SER A 77 2.40 -5.76 11.58
CA SER A 77 2.38 -6.12 13.00
C SER A 77 3.76 -6.55 13.54
N GLN A 78 4.64 -7.02 12.65
CA GLN A 78 5.96 -7.55 12.99
C GLN A 78 7.05 -6.95 12.12
N LYS A 79 8.17 -6.57 12.74
CA LYS A 79 9.36 -6.03 12.02
C LYS A 79 9.91 -6.95 10.93
N LYS A 80 9.71 -8.25 11.08
CA LYS A 80 10.16 -9.30 10.15
C LYS A 80 9.18 -9.59 9.00
N ASN A 81 8.16 -8.75 8.82
CA ASN A 81 7.23 -8.77 7.70
C ASN A 81 7.23 -7.44 6.92
N LEU A 82 8.03 -6.48 7.35
CA LEU A 82 8.05 -5.12 6.80
C LEU A 82 8.44 -5.12 5.33
N MET A 83 9.52 -5.83 4.97
CA MET A 83 10.00 -5.89 3.59
C MET A 83 9.04 -6.65 2.68
N THR A 84 8.46 -7.74 3.16
CA THR A 84 7.44 -8.49 2.41
C THR A 84 6.24 -7.60 2.08
N ILE A 85 5.74 -6.82 3.03
CA ILE A 85 4.59 -5.94 2.81
C ILE A 85 4.96 -4.78 1.86
N ALA A 86 6.15 -4.20 2.01
CA ALA A 86 6.66 -3.22 1.05
C ALA A 86 6.77 -3.81 -0.36
N MET A 87 7.35 -5.01 -0.47
CA MET A 87 7.50 -5.73 -1.73
C MET A 87 6.15 -6.11 -2.35
N GLN A 88 5.13 -6.45 -1.55
CA GLN A 88 3.78 -6.71 -2.05
C GLN A 88 3.23 -5.49 -2.79
N SER A 89 3.25 -4.29 -2.17
CA SER A 89 2.78 -3.06 -2.80
C SER A 89 3.54 -2.73 -4.09
N PHE A 90 4.87 -2.87 -4.06
CA PHE A 90 5.72 -2.61 -5.22
C PHE A 90 5.47 -3.62 -6.36
N SER A 91 5.37 -4.91 -6.03
CA SER A 91 5.11 -5.97 -7.01
C SER A 91 3.72 -5.85 -7.64
N ILE A 92 2.72 -5.42 -6.87
CA ILE A 92 1.38 -5.11 -7.40
C ILE A 92 1.47 -4.00 -8.44
N CYS A 93 2.24 -2.94 -8.19
CA CYS A 93 2.44 -1.86 -9.16
C CYS A 93 3.00 -2.41 -10.48
N CYS A 94 4.05 -3.22 -10.42
CA CYS A 94 4.66 -3.84 -11.61
C CYS A 94 3.68 -4.78 -12.33
N LEU A 95 3.03 -5.67 -11.58
CA LEU A 95 2.11 -6.67 -12.14
C LEU A 95 0.89 -6.00 -12.82
N ILE A 96 0.26 -5.06 -12.13
CA ILE A 96 -0.92 -4.37 -12.69
C ILE A 96 -0.53 -3.54 -13.91
N THR A 97 0.66 -2.95 -13.94
CA THR A 97 1.16 -2.27 -15.15
C THR A 97 1.23 -3.21 -16.35
N LEU A 98 1.70 -4.45 -16.16
CA LEU A 98 1.71 -5.47 -17.23
C LEU A 98 0.29 -5.89 -17.64
N VAL A 99 -0.57 -6.20 -16.67
CA VAL A 99 -1.98 -6.58 -16.95
C VAL A 99 -2.73 -5.44 -17.64
N TRP A 100 -2.47 -4.19 -17.24
CA TRP A 100 -3.02 -2.99 -17.84
C TRP A 100 -2.62 -2.84 -19.30
N MET A 101 -1.34 -3.02 -19.57
CA MET A 101 -0.80 -2.98 -20.93
C MET A 101 -1.44 -4.06 -21.82
N PHE A 102 -1.55 -5.29 -21.33
CA PHE A 102 -2.10 -6.39 -22.13
C PHE A 102 -3.60 -6.28 -22.35
N PHE A 103 -4.38 -5.98 -21.29
CA PHE A 103 -5.84 -6.09 -21.33
C PHE A 103 -6.55 -4.96 -20.57
N GLY A 104 -6.05 -4.55 -19.42
CA GLY A 104 -6.78 -3.76 -18.43
C GLY A 104 -7.30 -2.44 -18.96
N TYR A 105 -6.47 -1.66 -19.67
CA TYR A 105 -6.91 -0.40 -20.25
C TYR A 105 -8.09 -0.59 -21.21
N SER A 106 -7.99 -1.54 -22.11
CA SER A 106 -9.02 -1.83 -23.08
C SER A 106 -10.32 -2.26 -22.42
N LEU A 107 -10.25 -3.19 -21.45
CA LEU A 107 -11.41 -3.68 -20.73
C LEU A 107 -12.10 -2.59 -19.90
N CYS A 108 -11.38 -1.57 -19.44
CA CYS A 108 -11.94 -0.45 -18.69
C CYS A 108 -12.52 0.65 -19.59
N PHE A 109 -11.83 1.02 -20.69
CA PHE A 109 -12.08 2.29 -21.36
C PHE A 109 -12.35 2.20 -22.87
N SER A 110 -12.15 1.04 -23.51
CA SER A 110 -12.60 0.86 -24.90
C SER A 110 -14.13 0.78 -24.98
N PRO A 111 -14.70 1.06 -26.14
CA PRO A 111 -16.09 0.70 -26.42
C PRO A 111 -16.35 -0.78 -26.12
N GLY A 112 -17.58 -1.19 -25.97
CA GLY A 112 -17.89 -2.60 -25.71
C GLY A 112 -19.32 -2.80 -25.21
N SER A 113 -19.48 -3.69 -24.24
CA SER A 113 -20.75 -3.90 -23.57
C SER A 113 -20.99 -2.83 -22.48
N PRO A 114 -22.19 -2.71 -21.91
CA PRO A 114 -22.42 -1.81 -20.76
C PRO A 114 -21.63 -2.16 -19.49
N VAL A 115 -20.95 -3.31 -19.45
CA VAL A 115 -20.25 -3.83 -18.27
C VAL A 115 -18.73 -3.89 -18.47
N ILE A 116 -18.24 -4.14 -19.70
CA ILE A 116 -16.82 -4.34 -19.98
C ILE A 116 -16.50 -3.89 -21.41
N GLY A 117 -15.32 -3.30 -21.59
CA GLY A 117 -14.79 -2.88 -22.90
C GLY A 117 -14.36 -4.05 -23.78
N ASP A 118 -14.15 -3.77 -25.05
CA ASP A 118 -13.70 -4.73 -26.07
C ASP A 118 -12.16 -4.88 -26.10
N SER A 119 -11.65 -5.57 -27.13
CA SER A 119 -10.21 -5.82 -27.32
C SER A 119 -9.49 -4.77 -28.17
N SER A 120 -10.14 -3.66 -28.54
CA SER A 120 -9.62 -2.69 -29.52
C SER A 120 -8.34 -1.97 -29.09
N ARG A 121 -8.04 -1.97 -27.79
CA ARG A 121 -6.85 -1.37 -27.18
C ARG A 121 -5.95 -2.39 -26.48
N PHE A 122 -6.10 -3.68 -26.73
CA PHE A 122 -5.19 -4.70 -26.20
C PHE A 122 -3.76 -4.37 -26.63
N PHE A 123 -2.80 -4.62 -25.72
CA PHE A 123 -1.39 -4.25 -25.88
C PHE A 123 -1.16 -2.73 -26.09
N LEU A 124 -2.12 -1.89 -25.70
CA LEU A 124 -2.10 -0.44 -25.87
C LEU A 124 -1.91 -0.01 -27.32
N ILE A 125 -2.42 -0.78 -28.27
CA ILE A 125 -2.36 -0.42 -29.69
C ILE A 125 -3.20 0.83 -29.99
N ASN A 126 -2.75 1.62 -30.95
CA ASN A 126 -3.42 2.84 -31.44
C ASN A 126 -3.63 3.96 -30.39
N LEU A 127 -2.92 3.94 -29.25
CA LEU A 127 -2.95 5.07 -28.30
C LEU A 127 -2.34 6.36 -28.86
N GLN A 128 -1.57 6.27 -29.96
CA GLN A 128 -0.94 7.46 -30.58
C GLN A 128 -1.89 8.19 -31.53
N SER A 129 -3.01 7.61 -31.93
CA SER A 129 -4.03 8.30 -32.69
C SER A 129 -4.75 9.26 -31.72
N ALA A 130 -4.78 10.53 -32.08
CA ALA A 130 -5.17 11.67 -31.26
C ALA A 130 -6.65 11.73 -30.85
N VAL A 131 -7.31 10.61 -30.71
CA VAL A 131 -8.70 10.57 -30.24
C VAL A 131 -8.67 10.32 -28.74
N GLY A 132 -8.68 11.40 -27.98
CA GLY A 132 -8.86 11.32 -26.52
C GLY A 132 -10.12 10.56 -26.18
N ASN A 133 -10.11 9.90 -25.01
CA ASN A 133 -11.34 9.35 -24.42
C ASN A 133 -12.40 10.45 -24.35
N SER A 134 -13.66 10.13 -24.59
CA SER A 134 -14.79 11.09 -24.57
C SER A 134 -14.86 11.95 -23.29
N ARG A 135 -14.22 11.52 -22.20
CA ARG A 135 -14.13 12.28 -20.95
C ARG A 135 -12.88 13.17 -20.86
N ALA A 136 -11.88 13.02 -21.72
CA ALA A 136 -10.59 13.66 -21.65
C ALA A 136 -10.12 14.11 -23.05
N VAL A 137 -10.96 14.89 -23.73
CA VAL A 137 -10.77 15.28 -25.13
C VAL A 137 -9.64 16.29 -25.35
N THR A 138 -9.20 16.98 -24.30
CA THR A 138 -8.16 18.03 -24.34
C THR A 138 -6.76 17.51 -24.06
N ILE A 139 -6.61 16.21 -23.74
CA ILE A 139 -5.32 15.59 -23.43
C ILE A 139 -5.06 14.34 -24.30
N PRO A 140 -3.78 13.94 -24.51
CA PRO A 140 -3.45 12.71 -25.21
C PRO A 140 -4.04 11.47 -24.54
N GLU A 141 -4.55 10.50 -25.32
CA GLU A 141 -5.07 9.23 -24.80
C GLU A 141 -4.01 8.45 -23.99
N SER A 142 -2.73 8.55 -24.39
CA SER A 142 -1.63 7.94 -23.64
C SER A 142 -1.49 8.50 -22.22
N LEU A 143 -1.72 9.79 -22.03
CA LEU A 143 -1.70 10.43 -20.71
C LEU A 143 -2.92 10.03 -19.88
N PHE A 144 -4.10 9.99 -20.48
CA PHE A 144 -5.31 9.44 -19.83
C PHE A 144 -5.09 7.98 -19.41
N CYS A 145 -4.53 7.15 -20.28
CA CYS A 145 -4.19 5.75 -19.99
C CYS A 145 -3.20 5.64 -18.80
N ALA A 146 -2.16 6.48 -18.76
CA ALA A 146 -1.18 6.49 -17.67
C ALA A 146 -1.80 6.95 -16.34
N TYR A 147 -2.66 7.98 -16.39
CA TYR A 147 -3.37 8.45 -15.20
C TYR A 147 -4.28 7.37 -14.61
N GLN A 148 -5.08 6.71 -15.45
CA GLN A 148 -5.99 5.65 -15.04
C GLN A 148 -5.28 4.37 -14.58
N LEU A 149 -4.07 4.09 -15.10
CA LEU A 149 -3.22 3.03 -14.56
C LEU A 149 -2.90 3.26 -13.06
N GLY A 150 -2.66 4.50 -12.66
CA GLY A 150 -2.44 4.83 -11.25
C GLY A 150 -3.62 4.40 -10.36
N PHE A 151 -4.85 4.56 -10.82
CA PHE A 151 -6.06 4.10 -10.11
C PHE A 151 -6.14 2.58 -10.03
N ALA A 152 -5.86 1.90 -11.12
CA ALA A 152 -5.82 0.44 -11.16
C ALA A 152 -4.81 -0.14 -10.17
N VAL A 153 -3.61 0.44 -10.12
CA VAL A 153 -2.52 0.03 -9.22
C VAL A 153 -2.89 0.26 -7.75
N VAL A 154 -3.34 1.48 -7.40
CA VAL A 154 -3.66 1.79 -6.01
C VAL A 154 -4.80 0.96 -5.48
N THR A 155 -5.82 0.69 -6.29
CA THR A 155 -6.99 -0.11 -5.88
C THR A 155 -6.59 -1.53 -5.48
N ALA A 156 -5.78 -2.19 -6.31
CA ALA A 156 -5.26 -3.51 -6.03
C ALA A 156 -4.32 -3.52 -4.80
N ALA A 157 -3.50 -2.49 -4.66
CA ALA A 157 -2.59 -2.36 -3.53
C ALA A 157 -3.34 -2.14 -2.20
N ILE A 158 -4.40 -1.33 -2.16
CA ILE A 158 -5.26 -1.14 -0.99
C ILE A 158 -5.84 -2.47 -0.50
N MET A 159 -6.39 -3.27 -1.40
CA MET A 159 -7.01 -4.56 -1.06
C MET A 159 -6.00 -5.52 -0.40
N SER A 160 -4.74 -5.50 -0.81
CA SER A 160 -3.70 -6.40 -0.27
C SER A 160 -3.45 -6.20 1.22
N GLY A 161 -3.75 -5.02 1.77
CA GLY A 161 -3.63 -4.71 3.19
C GLY A 161 -4.46 -5.62 4.09
N ALA A 162 -5.61 -6.11 3.62
CA ALA A 162 -6.47 -6.99 4.41
C ALA A 162 -5.83 -8.35 4.72
N SER A 163 -4.97 -8.87 3.84
CA SER A 163 -4.30 -10.18 3.97
C SER A 163 -2.87 -10.10 4.51
N ALA A 164 -2.41 -8.91 4.85
CA ALA A 164 -1.05 -8.68 5.32
C ALA A 164 -0.65 -9.65 6.46
N ASP A 165 0.64 -9.96 6.53
CA ASP A 165 1.28 -10.86 7.49
C ASP A 165 1.03 -12.37 7.29
N ARG A 166 0.14 -12.82 6.36
CA ARG A 166 -0.23 -14.25 6.29
C ARG A 166 -0.54 -14.83 4.92
N MET A 167 -0.65 -14.01 3.88
CA MET A 167 -0.87 -14.50 2.51
C MET A 167 0.44 -14.90 1.83
N LYS A 168 0.44 -16.01 1.09
CA LYS A 168 1.59 -16.39 0.27
C LYS A 168 1.79 -15.37 -0.84
N PHE A 169 3.04 -15.00 -1.09
CA PHE A 169 3.39 -13.98 -2.09
C PHE A 169 2.88 -14.33 -3.50
N ASN A 170 3.13 -15.57 -3.95
CA ASN A 170 2.69 -16.01 -5.28
C ASN A 170 1.16 -16.06 -5.40
N SER A 171 0.46 -16.42 -4.32
CA SER A 171 -1.01 -16.46 -4.29
C SER A 171 -1.60 -15.06 -4.37
N MET A 172 -0.95 -14.08 -3.73
CA MET A 172 -1.32 -12.67 -3.82
C MET A 172 -1.17 -12.16 -5.25
N LEU A 173 -0.05 -12.46 -5.93
CA LEU A 173 0.18 -12.03 -7.32
C LEU A 173 -0.87 -12.62 -8.27
N LEU A 174 -1.13 -13.92 -8.20
CA LEU A 174 -2.14 -14.57 -9.04
C LEU A 174 -3.54 -14.01 -8.77
N PHE A 175 -3.90 -13.89 -7.49
CA PHE A 175 -5.19 -13.35 -7.08
C PHE A 175 -5.38 -11.91 -7.59
N VAL A 176 -4.42 -11.04 -7.41
CA VAL A 176 -4.49 -9.63 -7.82
C VAL A 176 -4.62 -9.47 -9.33
N ALA A 177 -3.89 -10.29 -10.12
CA ALA A 177 -3.99 -10.25 -11.58
C ALA A 177 -5.42 -10.63 -12.07
N LEU A 178 -5.97 -11.71 -11.54
CA LEU A 178 -7.33 -12.16 -11.86
C LEU A 178 -8.39 -11.19 -11.35
N TRP A 179 -8.21 -10.66 -10.15
CA TRP A 179 -9.10 -9.69 -9.52
C TRP A 179 -9.16 -8.38 -10.33
N HIS A 180 -8.01 -7.91 -10.83
CA HIS A 180 -7.98 -6.72 -11.68
C HIS A 180 -8.84 -6.88 -12.93
N ILE A 181 -8.74 -8.02 -13.61
CA ILE A 181 -9.50 -8.30 -14.84
C ILE A 181 -11.00 -8.48 -14.54
N LEU A 182 -11.33 -9.25 -13.49
CA LEU A 182 -12.71 -9.72 -13.26
C LEU A 182 -13.51 -8.88 -12.26
N VAL A 183 -12.85 -8.08 -11.44
CA VAL A 183 -13.52 -7.19 -10.46
C VAL A 183 -13.32 -5.73 -10.85
N TYR A 184 -12.08 -5.28 -10.95
CA TYR A 184 -11.78 -3.87 -11.19
C TYR A 184 -12.26 -3.40 -12.56
N CYS A 185 -11.90 -4.09 -13.64
CA CYS A 185 -12.24 -3.64 -14.99
C CYS A 185 -13.75 -3.52 -15.23
N PRO A 186 -14.62 -4.48 -14.85
CA PRO A 186 -16.07 -4.33 -15.00
C PRO A 186 -16.63 -3.17 -14.17
N ILE A 187 -16.16 -2.95 -12.94
CA ILE A 187 -16.62 -1.84 -12.11
C ILE A 187 -16.18 -0.51 -12.70
N ALA A 188 -14.92 -0.39 -13.14
CA ALA A 188 -14.37 0.83 -13.75
C ALA A 188 -15.11 1.18 -15.06
N HIS A 189 -15.31 0.20 -15.93
CA HIS A 189 -16.05 0.38 -17.17
C HIS A 189 -17.49 0.83 -16.90
N SER A 190 -18.19 0.15 -16.01
CA SER A 190 -19.60 0.45 -15.68
C SER A 190 -19.78 1.86 -15.13
N ASN A 191 -18.84 2.37 -14.31
CA ASN A 191 -18.93 3.68 -13.68
C ASN A 191 -18.36 4.82 -14.55
N TRP A 192 -17.26 4.59 -15.27
CA TRP A 192 -16.48 5.68 -15.88
C TRP A 192 -16.50 5.72 -17.39
N GLN A 193 -16.80 4.60 -18.07
CA GLN A 193 -16.96 4.62 -19.52
C GLN A 193 -18.34 5.16 -19.89
N ALA A 194 -18.42 5.98 -20.96
CA ALA A 194 -19.66 6.62 -21.37
C ALA A 194 -20.81 5.64 -21.69
N GLN A 195 -20.45 4.43 -22.15
CA GLN A 195 -21.41 3.33 -22.44
C GLN A 195 -21.67 2.45 -21.20
N GLY A 196 -20.95 2.66 -20.10
CA GLY A 196 -21.14 1.92 -18.86
C GLY A 196 -22.53 2.13 -18.27
N PHE A 197 -23.22 1.07 -17.85
CA PHE A 197 -24.62 1.16 -17.44
C PHE A 197 -24.82 2.02 -16.18
N LEU A 198 -23.86 2.03 -15.24
CA LEU A 198 -23.92 2.89 -14.06
C LEU A 198 -23.72 4.36 -14.41
N ASN A 199 -22.83 4.64 -15.37
CA ASN A 199 -22.63 5.99 -15.91
C ASN A 199 -23.90 6.49 -16.60
N GLN A 200 -24.51 5.67 -17.46
CA GLN A 200 -25.70 6.04 -18.24
C GLN A 200 -26.92 6.33 -17.37
N ILE A 201 -27.11 5.65 -16.26
CA ILE A 201 -28.21 5.94 -15.33
C ILE A 201 -27.98 7.15 -14.45
N GLY A 202 -26.75 7.75 -14.47
CA GLY A 202 -26.40 8.97 -13.77
C GLY A 202 -25.80 8.76 -12.38
N ILE A 203 -25.09 7.66 -12.14
CA ILE A 203 -24.27 7.48 -10.93
C ILE A 203 -23.13 8.49 -10.97
N LEU A 204 -22.90 9.16 -9.85
CA LEU A 204 -21.80 10.09 -9.66
C LEU A 204 -20.67 9.40 -8.89
N ASP A 205 -19.54 9.20 -9.54
CA ASP A 205 -18.31 8.69 -8.92
C ASP A 205 -17.12 9.46 -9.47
N TRP A 206 -16.75 10.56 -8.79
CA TRP A 206 -15.75 11.51 -9.26
C TRP A 206 -14.39 10.86 -9.49
N ALA A 207 -13.86 10.26 -8.46
CA ALA A 207 -12.51 9.70 -8.47
C ALA A 207 -12.41 8.28 -7.88
N GLY A 208 -13.52 7.54 -7.77
CA GLY A 208 -13.47 6.12 -7.45
C GLY A 208 -14.02 5.71 -6.08
N GLY A 209 -15.10 6.36 -5.62
CA GLY A 209 -15.82 5.86 -4.45
C GLY A 209 -16.25 4.41 -4.63
N ASN A 210 -16.89 4.11 -5.76
CA ASN A 210 -17.27 2.75 -6.17
C ASN A 210 -16.05 1.96 -6.72
N VAL A 211 -15.36 2.58 -7.68
CA VAL A 211 -14.33 1.90 -8.49
C VAL A 211 -13.11 1.53 -7.67
N VAL A 212 -12.67 2.41 -6.77
CA VAL A 212 -11.45 2.21 -5.97
C VAL A 212 -11.80 1.71 -4.57
N HIS A 213 -12.59 2.49 -3.83
CA HIS A 213 -12.67 2.29 -2.39
C HIS A 213 -13.66 1.19 -1.99
N ILE A 214 -14.85 1.15 -2.57
CA ILE A 214 -15.80 0.07 -2.32
C ILE A 214 -15.26 -1.25 -2.86
N SER A 215 -14.74 -1.27 -4.09
CA SER A 215 -14.21 -2.50 -4.68
C SER A 215 -13.06 -3.09 -3.88
N ALA A 216 -12.05 -2.28 -3.52
CA ALA A 216 -10.92 -2.73 -2.72
C ALA A 216 -11.31 -3.11 -1.29
N GLY A 217 -12.14 -2.28 -0.63
CA GLY A 217 -12.53 -2.50 0.77
C GLY A 217 -13.41 -3.74 0.95
N MET A 218 -14.42 -3.94 0.08
CA MET A 218 -15.28 -5.11 0.13
C MET A 218 -14.54 -6.39 -0.25
N SER A 219 -13.65 -6.33 -1.24
CA SER A 219 -12.75 -7.45 -1.55
C SER A 219 -11.78 -7.75 -0.41
N GLY A 220 -11.30 -6.72 0.29
CA GLY A 220 -10.49 -6.85 1.49
C GLY A 220 -11.25 -7.55 2.63
N LEU A 221 -12.53 -7.23 2.83
CA LEU A 221 -13.39 -7.92 3.79
C LEU A 221 -13.46 -9.42 3.50
N VAL A 222 -13.81 -9.80 2.27
CA VAL A 222 -13.86 -11.21 1.85
C VAL A 222 -12.51 -11.89 2.03
N THR A 223 -11.43 -11.24 1.60
CA THR A 223 -10.07 -11.77 1.73
C THR A 223 -9.72 -12.02 3.19
N SER A 224 -10.07 -11.09 4.09
CA SER A 224 -9.79 -11.23 5.53
C SER A 224 -10.54 -12.39 6.18
N ILE A 225 -11.75 -12.67 5.71
CA ILE A 225 -12.60 -13.78 6.18
C ILE A 225 -12.06 -15.12 5.67
N VAL A 226 -11.83 -15.22 4.36
CA VAL A 226 -11.43 -16.47 3.68
C VAL A 226 -10.04 -16.92 4.14
N ILE A 227 -9.07 -16.03 4.22
CA ILE A 227 -7.71 -16.38 4.63
C ILE A 227 -7.60 -16.70 6.13
N GLY A 228 -8.57 -16.26 6.93
CA GLY A 228 -8.63 -16.47 8.38
C GLY A 228 -7.76 -15.50 9.18
N LYS A 229 -7.76 -15.67 10.49
CA LYS A 229 -7.14 -14.78 11.47
C LYS A 229 -5.63 -14.97 11.56
N ARG A 230 -4.88 -13.88 11.77
CA ARG A 230 -3.46 -13.94 12.17
C ARG A 230 -3.33 -14.56 13.54
N ARG A 231 -2.18 -15.18 13.78
CA ARG A 231 -1.84 -15.69 15.10
C ARG A 231 -1.90 -14.57 16.15
N GLY A 232 -2.59 -14.83 17.26
CA GLY A 232 -2.78 -13.88 18.36
C GLY A 232 -3.85 -12.82 18.13
N PHE A 233 -4.65 -12.92 17.05
CA PHE A 233 -5.80 -12.03 16.85
C PHE A 233 -6.84 -12.20 17.96
N GLY A 234 -7.21 -11.09 18.60
CA GLY A 234 -8.12 -11.08 19.74
C GLY A 234 -7.42 -11.23 21.10
N GLU A 235 -6.22 -11.81 21.15
CA GLU A 235 -5.42 -12.00 22.37
C GLU A 235 -4.35 -10.92 22.53
N GLN A 236 -3.76 -10.47 21.42
CA GLN A 236 -2.68 -9.49 21.40
C GLN A 236 -3.15 -8.19 20.75
N ARG A 237 -2.63 -7.08 21.22
CA ARG A 237 -2.80 -5.79 20.56
C ARG A 237 -1.76 -5.66 19.44
N PHE A 238 -2.21 -5.64 18.21
CA PHE A 238 -1.33 -5.31 17.09
C PHE A 238 -1.08 -3.79 17.05
N THR A 239 0.18 -3.40 17.07
CA THR A 239 0.62 -2.02 16.95
C THR A 239 1.53 -1.88 15.74
N PRO A 240 1.55 -0.73 15.07
CA PRO A 240 2.50 -0.49 13.98
C PRO A 240 3.94 -0.77 14.42
N ASN A 241 4.69 -1.51 13.61
CA ASN A 241 6.09 -1.80 13.93
C ASN A 241 7.02 -0.59 13.76
N ASN A 242 6.65 0.34 12.85
CA ASN A 242 7.41 1.54 12.56
C ASN A 242 6.50 2.75 12.31
N MET A 243 6.23 3.51 13.36
CA MET A 243 5.35 4.67 13.30
C MET A 243 5.91 5.77 12.36
N LEU A 244 7.22 5.93 12.24
CA LEU A 244 7.81 6.93 11.35
C LEU A 244 7.52 6.60 9.88
N HIS A 245 7.67 5.34 9.46
CA HIS A 245 7.27 4.91 8.12
C HIS A 245 5.76 5.11 7.89
N THR A 246 4.93 4.80 8.89
CA THR A 246 3.48 5.01 8.82
C THR A 246 3.14 6.49 8.61
N ILE A 247 3.76 7.40 9.38
CA ILE A 247 3.55 8.84 9.24
C ILE A 247 3.99 9.31 7.85
N THR A 248 5.22 8.98 7.44
CA THR A 248 5.78 9.41 6.15
C THR A 248 4.92 8.89 4.99
N GLY A 249 4.51 7.62 5.04
CA GLY A 249 3.62 7.04 4.04
C GLY A 249 2.26 7.73 3.98
N ALA A 250 1.65 8.02 5.13
CA ALA A 250 0.38 8.76 5.20
C ALA A 250 0.50 10.19 4.64
N CYS A 251 1.63 10.89 4.88
CA CYS A 251 1.87 12.20 4.29
C CYS A 251 1.96 12.11 2.75
N PHE A 252 2.64 11.11 2.22
CA PHE A 252 2.73 10.90 0.77
C PHE A 252 1.38 10.52 0.15
N LEU A 253 0.57 9.71 0.86
CA LEU A 253 -0.80 9.42 0.46
C LEU A 253 -1.63 10.71 0.38
N TRP A 254 -1.57 11.59 1.38
CA TRP A 254 -2.33 12.83 1.41
C TRP A 254 -1.96 13.75 0.24
N VAL A 255 -0.67 14.02 0.07
CA VAL A 255 -0.20 14.90 -1.02
C VAL A 255 -0.57 14.33 -2.40
N GLY A 256 -0.35 13.02 -2.60
CA GLY A 256 -0.70 12.36 -3.87
C GLY A 256 -2.21 12.37 -4.15
N TRP A 257 -3.05 12.39 -3.10
CA TRP A 257 -4.51 12.45 -3.24
C TRP A 257 -5.02 13.77 -3.82
N LEU A 258 -4.26 14.85 -3.68
CA LEU A 258 -4.58 16.10 -4.37
C LEU A 258 -4.54 15.93 -5.89
N GLY A 259 -3.55 15.19 -6.41
CA GLY A 259 -3.49 14.80 -7.82
C GLY A 259 -4.54 13.75 -8.19
N PHE A 260 -4.83 12.82 -7.27
CA PHE A 260 -5.85 11.78 -7.47
C PHE A 260 -7.25 12.38 -7.69
N ASN A 261 -7.69 13.27 -6.82
CA ASN A 261 -8.99 13.91 -6.94
C ASN A 261 -8.99 15.09 -7.92
N GLY A 262 -7.95 15.94 -7.91
CA GLY A 262 -7.88 17.09 -8.81
C GLY A 262 -7.66 16.71 -10.27
N GLY A 263 -6.86 15.65 -10.52
CA GLY A 263 -6.65 15.12 -11.88
C GLY A 263 -7.87 14.42 -12.47
N SER A 264 -8.87 14.04 -11.67
CA SER A 264 -10.09 13.40 -12.16
C SER A 264 -11.03 14.34 -12.94
N SER A 265 -10.69 15.64 -13.01
CA SER A 265 -11.27 16.57 -13.97
C SER A 265 -10.78 16.34 -15.41
N PHE A 266 -9.60 15.73 -15.57
CA PHE A 266 -8.86 15.56 -16.83
C PHE A 266 -8.42 16.87 -17.50
N GLY A 267 -8.42 17.98 -16.75
CA GLY A 267 -7.98 19.30 -17.21
C GLY A 267 -7.63 20.22 -16.04
N ALA A 268 -7.01 21.37 -16.37
CA ALA A 268 -6.64 22.44 -15.44
C ALA A 268 -7.79 23.46 -15.31
N ASP A 269 -8.97 22.97 -14.90
CA ASP A 269 -10.21 23.74 -14.85
C ASP A 269 -10.64 24.10 -13.41
N GLU A 270 -11.75 24.83 -13.30
CA GLU A 270 -12.34 25.20 -12.02
C GLU A 270 -12.73 23.96 -11.21
N GLN A 271 -13.15 22.88 -11.87
CA GLN A 271 -13.56 21.64 -11.22
C GLN A 271 -12.37 20.93 -10.58
N ALA A 272 -11.20 20.95 -11.23
CA ALA A 272 -9.95 20.43 -10.68
C ALA A 272 -9.55 21.20 -9.40
N THR A 273 -9.59 22.54 -9.46
CA THR A 273 -9.23 23.38 -8.30
C THR A 273 -10.19 23.18 -7.12
N MET A 274 -11.49 23.07 -7.40
CA MET A 274 -12.49 22.77 -6.38
C MET A 274 -12.29 21.39 -5.76
N ALA A 275 -11.98 20.37 -6.57
CA ALA A 275 -11.71 19.02 -6.09
C ALA A 275 -10.48 18.98 -5.15
N ILE A 276 -9.42 19.71 -5.47
CA ILE A 276 -8.23 19.85 -4.60
C ILE A 276 -8.62 20.48 -3.26
N LEU A 277 -9.34 21.61 -3.30
CA LEU A 277 -9.76 22.34 -2.08
C LEU A 277 -10.65 21.46 -1.19
N ASN A 278 -11.67 20.82 -1.78
CA ASN A 278 -12.59 19.93 -1.08
C ASN A 278 -11.86 18.73 -0.45
N THR A 279 -10.88 18.17 -1.15
CA THR A 279 -10.04 17.07 -0.66
C THR A 279 -9.25 17.49 0.58
N GLN A 280 -8.62 18.67 0.54
CA GLN A 280 -7.87 19.20 1.66
C GLN A 280 -8.77 19.47 2.87
N ILE A 281 -9.95 20.08 2.66
CA ILE A 281 -10.92 20.38 3.72
C ILE A 281 -11.40 19.09 4.38
N ALA A 282 -11.89 18.13 3.59
CA ALA A 282 -12.46 16.90 4.12
C ALA A 282 -11.42 16.07 4.90
N ALA A 283 -10.19 15.96 4.39
CA ALA A 283 -9.11 15.26 5.09
C ALA A 283 -8.77 15.88 6.45
N ALA A 284 -8.61 17.21 6.48
CA ALA A 284 -8.26 17.93 7.71
C ALA A 284 -9.38 17.83 8.77
N ILE A 285 -10.64 18.04 8.37
CA ILE A 285 -11.79 17.95 9.27
C ILE A 285 -11.99 16.53 9.79
N ALA A 286 -11.83 15.51 8.92
CA ALA A 286 -11.96 14.11 9.32
C ALA A 286 -10.86 13.68 10.31
N ALA A 287 -9.62 14.17 10.15
CA ALA A 287 -8.55 13.95 11.12
C ALA A 287 -8.93 14.49 12.50
N PHE A 288 -9.46 15.71 12.57
CA PHE A 288 -9.91 16.31 13.83
C PHE A 288 -11.14 15.61 14.41
N SER A 289 -12.14 15.29 13.61
CA SER A 289 -13.34 14.58 14.07
C SER A 289 -13.04 13.17 14.57
N TRP A 290 -12.06 12.49 13.95
CA TRP A 290 -11.57 11.20 14.44
C TRP A 290 -10.93 11.30 15.82
N ILE A 291 -9.94 12.19 16.00
CA ILE A 291 -9.28 12.34 17.32
C ILE A 291 -10.22 12.84 18.41
N LEU A 292 -11.23 13.65 18.06
CA LEU A 292 -12.28 14.04 18.98
C LEU A 292 -13.10 12.82 19.40
N THR A 293 -13.52 11.98 18.45
CA THR A 293 -14.23 10.73 18.74
C THR A 293 -13.38 9.80 19.62
N GLU A 294 -12.10 9.65 19.29
CA GLU A 294 -11.16 8.84 20.06
C GLU A 294 -10.96 9.39 21.48
N TYR A 295 -10.87 10.71 21.62
CA TYR A 295 -10.77 11.37 22.94
C TYR A 295 -12.04 11.16 23.77
N CYS A 296 -13.22 11.27 23.17
CA CYS A 296 -14.48 11.03 23.88
C CYS A 296 -14.58 9.59 24.41
N ILE A 297 -14.08 8.62 23.65
CA ILE A 297 -14.18 7.19 24.00
C ILE A 297 -12.99 6.73 24.87
N ASN A 298 -11.76 7.03 24.45
CA ASN A 298 -10.53 6.50 25.04
C ASN A 298 -9.80 7.50 25.94
N ARG A 299 -10.25 8.76 26.03
CA ARG A 299 -9.64 9.86 26.75
C ARG A 299 -8.20 10.20 26.32
N ARG A 300 -7.76 9.71 25.16
CA ARG A 300 -6.41 9.93 24.63
C ARG A 300 -6.46 9.97 23.11
N PRO A 301 -6.07 11.09 22.46
CA PRO A 301 -5.86 11.12 21.04
C PRO A 301 -4.57 10.38 20.69
N THR A 302 -4.54 9.71 19.53
CA THR A 302 -3.35 9.03 19.04
C THR A 302 -2.90 9.56 17.69
N VAL A 303 -1.58 9.47 17.41
CA VAL A 303 -1.03 9.83 16.10
C VAL A 303 -1.64 8.95 15.01
N LEU A 304 -1.75 7.64 15.26
CA LEU A 304 -2.37 6.71 14.32
C LEU A 304 -3.84 7.06 14.06
N GLY A 305 -4.58 7.45 15.10
CA GLY A 305 -5.97 7.90 14.96
C GLY A 305 -6.09 9.15 14.07
N MET A 306 -5.18 10.11 14.22
CA MET A 306 -5.14 11.30 13.37
C MET A 306 -4.86 10.96 11.89
N LEU A 307 -3.91 10.04 11.64
CA LEU A 307 -3.59 9.58 10.28
C LEU A 307 -4.76 8.82 9.65
N ASN A 308 -5.37 7.91 10.39
CA ASN A 308 -6.55 7.16 9.94
C ASN A 308 -7.73 8.08 9.66
N GLY A 309 -7.93 9.10 10.50
CA GLY A 309 -8.96 10.12 10.29
C GLY A 309 -8.72 10.91 9.00
N ALA A 310 -7.49 11.33 8.74
CA ALA A 310 -7.14 12.00 7.49
C ALA A 310 -7.44 11.11 6.27
N ILE A 311 -7.01 9.84 6.30
CA ILE A 311 -7.28 8.87 5.22
C ILE A 311 -8.78 8.64 5.06
N ALA A 312 -9.54 8.50 6.16
CA ALA A 312 -10.99 8.37 6.10
C ALA A 312 -11.65 9.55 5.38
N GLY A 313 -11.19 10.79 5.65
CA GLY A 313 -11.66 11.99 4.96
C GLY A 313 -11.32 12.02 3.47
N LEU A 314 -10.08 11.63 3.12
CA LEU A 314 -9.62 11.51 1.74
C LEU A 314 -10.48 10.51 0.96
N VAL A 315 -10.75 9.34 1.53
CA VAL A 315 -11.60 8.31 0.92
C VAL A 315 -13.05 8.79 0.78
N SER A 316 -13.62 9.36 1.83
CA SER A 316 -15.03 9.76 1.85
C SER A 316 -15.36 10.90 0.90
N ILE A 317 -14.40 11.82 0.65
CA ILE A 317 -14.59 12.90 -0.31
C ILE A 317 -14.40 12.45 -1.76
N THR A 318 -13.66 11.37 -2.00
CA THR A 318 -13.27 10.90 -3.33
C THR A 318 -14.44 10.76 -4.32
N PRO A 319 -15.61 10.18 -3.99
CA PRO A 319 -16.72 10.09 -4.93
C PRO A 319 -17.38 11.43 -5.27
N SER A 320 -17.15 12.47 -4.47
CA SER A 320 -17.86 13.75 -4.57
C SER A 320 -16.96 14.97 -4.76
N ALA A 321 -15.63 14.81 -4.73
CA ALA A 321 -14.67 15.93 -4.63
C ALA A 321 -14.90 17.04 -5.67
N GLY A 322 -15.21 16.71 -6.92
CA GLY A 322 -15.52 17.66 -7.98
C GLY A 322 -17.01 18.03 -8.10
N TYR A 323 -17.89 17.42 -7.32
CA TYR A 323 -19.33 17.66 -7.41
C TYR A 323 -19.90 18.51 -6.26
N VAL A 324 -19.20 18.63 -5.14
CA VAL A 324 -19.67 19.36 -3.95
C VAL A 324 -18.98 20.69 -3.81
N ASP A 325 -19.58 21.60 -3.03
CA ASP A 325 -18.93 22.83 -2.57
C ASP A 325 -18.16 22.61 -1.25
N PRO A 326 -17.36 23.56 -0.78
CA PRO A 326 -16.60 23.44 0.47
C PRO A 326 -17.46 23.15 1.70
N THR A 327 -18.72 23.58 1.73
CA THR A 327 -19.67 23.27 2.81
C THR A 327 -20.00 21.78 2.81
N GLY A 328 -20.27 21.20 1.64
CA GLY A 328 -20.47 19.75 1.50
C GLY A 328 -19.22 18.96 1.93
N ALA A 329 -18.03 19.41 1.49
CA ALA A 329 -16.77 18.79 1.88
C ALA A 329 -16.54 18.83 3.41
N PHE A 330 -16.90 19.92 4.07
CA PHE A 330 -16.83 20.04 5.53
C PHE A 330 -17.69 18.98 6.23
N PHE A 331 -18.96 18.84 5.85
CA PHE A 331 -19.85 17.84 6.49
C PHE A 331 -19.46 16.41 6.16
N ILE A 332 -18.99 16.15 4.93
CA ILE A 332 -18.46 14.84 4.55
C ILE A 332 -17.27 14.48 5.44
N GLY A 333 -16.31 15.39 5.63
CA GLY A 333 -15.15 15.16 6.50
C GLY A 333 -15.53 15.02 7.98
N LEU A 334 -16.44 15.87 8.48
CA LEU A 334 -16.84 15.88 9.89
C LEU A 334 -17.44 14.54 10.34
N ILE A 335 -18.28 13.95 9.52
CA ILE A 335 -18.97 12.69 9.86
C ILE A 335 -18.10 11.48 9.51
N SER A 336 -17.17 11.60 8.55
CA SER A 336 -16.28 10.53 8.13
C SER A 336 -15.42 9.99 9.28
N GLY A 337 -14.86 10.86 10.12
CA GLY A 337 -14.03 10.46 11.26
C GLY A 337 -14.74 9.46 12.20
N PRO A 338 -15.89 9.82 12.79
CA PRO A 338 -16.68 8.90 13.62
C PRO A 338 -17.10 7.62 12.88
N VAL A 339 -17.62 7.73 11.65
CA VAL A 339 -18.10 6.58 10.87
C VAL A 339 -16.98 5.56 10.67
N CYS A 340 -15.80 6.00 10.24
CA CYS A 340 -14.68 5.11 10.00
C CYS A 340 -14.01 4.64 11.28
N TYR A 341 -14.01 5.45 12.35
CA TYR A 341 -13.58 5.01 13.67
C TYR A 341 -14.36 3.77 14.12
N TYR A 342 -15.69 3.80 14.01
CA TYR A 342 -16.51 2.62 14.30
C TYR A 342 -16.32 1.54 13.24
N GLY A 343 -16.15 1.91 11.97
CA GLY A 343 -15.89 0.98 10.85
C GLY A 343 -14.71 0.04 11.11
N ILE A 344 -13.57 0.56 11.59
CA ILE A 344 -12.41 -0.29 11.92
C ILE A 344 -12.64 -1.18 13.14
N THR A 345 -13.62 -0.86 14.01
CA THR A 345 -13.94 -1.70 15.16
C THR A 345 -14.77 -2.93 14.81
N LEU A 346 -15.47 -2.91 13.65
CA LEU A 346 -16.32 -4.01 13.20
C LEU A 346 -15.55 -5.34 13.10
N LYS A 347 -14.26 -5.29 12.71
CA LYS A 347 -13.41 -6.50 12.65
C LYS A 347 -13.33 -7.24 13.99
N LYS A 348 -13.34 -6.53 15.11
CA LYS A 348 -13.36 -7.14 16.44
C LYS A 348 -14.73 -7.68 16.81
N GLN A 349 -15.80 -6.95 16.48
CA GLN A 349 -17.17 -7.33 16.79
C GLN A 349 -17.60 -8.59 16.02
N PHE A 350 -17.27 -8.66 14.73
CA PHE A 350 -17.63 -9.79 13.87
C PHE A 350 -16.53 -10.85 13.75
N GLY A 351 -15.37 -10.62 14.36
CA GLY A 351 -14.33 -11.61 14.48
C GLY A 351 -13.59 -11.94 13.17
N PHE A 352 -13.48 -11.01 12.22
CA PHE A 352 -12.61 -11.13 11.05
C PHE A 352 -11.33 -10.30 11.21
N ASP A 353 -10.22 -10.72 10.61
CA ASP A 353 -8.92 -10.06 10.79
C ASP A 353 -8.53 -9.29 9.52
N ASP A 354 -9.09 -8.10 9.36
CA ASP A 354 -8.64 -7.10 8.40
C ASP A 354 -7.36 -6.43 8.93
N ALA A 355 -6.19 -6.86 8.39
CA ALA A 355 -4.90 -6.59 9.00
C ALA A 355 -4.55 -5.10 9.06
N LEU A 356 -4.78 -4.37 7.97
CA LEU A 356 -4.42 -2.96 7.81
C LEU A 356 -5.63 -2.06 7.60
N ASP A 357 -6.80 -2.49 8.08
CA ASP A 357 -8.06 -1.73 8.08
C ASP A 357 -8.58 -1.34 6.67
N ALA A 358 -8.28 -2.17 5.64
CA ALA A 358 -8.71 -1.89 4.27
C ALA A 358 -10.25 -1.80 4.14
N PHE A 359 -11.01 -2.70 4.78
CA PHE A 359 -12.47 -2.62 4.80
C PHE A 359 -12.97 -1.40 5.58
N GLY A 360 -12.43 -1.20 6.80
CA GLY A 360 -12.90 -0.12 7.68
C GLY A 360 -12.63 1.28 7.13
N LEU A 361 -11.46 1.50 6.51
CA LEU A 361 -11.05 2.80 5.98
C LEU A 361 -11.47 3.02 4.52
N HIS A 362 -11.61 1.97 3.69
CA HIS A 362 -11.97 2.12 2.29
C HIS A 362 -13.39 1.63 1.98
N GLY A 363 -13.78 0.45 2.44
CA GLY A 363 -15.11 -0.09 2.20
C GLY A 363 -16.20 0.77 2.85
N ILE A 364 -16.09 1.01 4.15
CA ILE A 364 -17.06 1.82 4.91
C ILE A 364 -17.02 3.28 4.45
N ALA A 365 -15.82 3.87 4.31
CA ALA A 365 -15.70 5.27 3.87
C ALA A 365 -16.19 5.47 2.42
N GLY A 366 -15.97 4.50 1.53
CA GLY A 366 -16.47 4.55 0.15
C GLY A 366 -18.00 4.50 0.09
N VAL A 367 -18.63 3.60 0.86
CA VAL A 367 -20.09 3.53 0.99
C VAL A 367 -20.67 4.84 1.54
N TYR A 368 -20.07 5.32 2.62
CA TYR A 368 -20.46 6.59 3.25
C TYR A 368 -20.28 7.76 2.27
N GLY A 369 -19.13 7.90 1.62
CA GLY A 369 -18.84 8.96 0.65
C GLY A 369 -19.78 8.94 -0.55
N GLY A 370 -20.04 7.75 -1.12
CA GLY A 370 -21.00 7.58 -2.21
C GLY A 370 -22.42 8.01 -1.82
N PHE A 371 -22.86 7.64 -0.61
CA PHE A 371 -24.15 8.11 -0.07
C PHE A 371 -24.19 9.64 0.10
N MET A 372 -23.13 10.22 0.66
CA MET A 372 -23.03 11.67 0.85
C MET A 372 -22.97 12.44 -0.47
N THR A 373 -22.41 11.85 -1.54
CA THR A 373 -22.48 12.40 -2.90
C THR A 373 -23.93 12.59 -3.33
N GLY A 374 -24.80 11.61 -3.06
CA GLY A 374 -26.24 11.70 -3.35
C GLY A 374 -26.94 12.83 -2.60
N LEU A 375 -26.46 13.22 -1.44
CA LEU A 375 -27.02 14.31 -0.65
C LEU A 375 -26.47 15.69 -1.08
N PHE A 376 -25.14 15.83 -1.23
CA PHE A 376 -24.45 17.12 -1.32
C PHE A 376 -23.98 17.52 -2.72
N ALA A 377 -24.17 16.69 -3.77
CA ALA A 377 -23.85 17.11 -5.14
C ALA A 377 -24.59 18.39 -5.50
N LYS A 378 -23.84 19.40 -6.05
CA LYS A 378 -24.38 20.74 -6.30
C LYS A 378 -23.84 21.36 -7.58
N ASN A 379 -22.59 21.05 -7.94
CA ASN A 379 -21.84 21.76 -8.96
C ASN A 379 -21.85 21.05 -10.32
N TYR A 380 -21.53 21.78 -11.38
CA TYR A 380 -21.27 21.26 -12.74
C TYR A 380 -22.40 20.39 -13.29
N GLY A 381 -23.64 20.91 -13.18
CA GLY A 381 -24.84 20.24 -13.71
C GLY A 381 -25.35 19.07 -12.86
N THR A 382 -24.72 18.75 -11.74
CA THR A 382 -25.18 17.72 -10.81
C THR A 382 -26.02 18.33 -9.68
N LYS A 383 -27.00 17.57 -9.17
CA LYS A 383 -27.80 17.97 -8.01
C LYS A 383 -28.05 16.76 -7.13
N GLY A 384 -27.80 16.91 -5.84
CA GLY A 384 -28.16 15.96 -4.79
C GLY A 384 -29.49 16.29 -4.12
N ALA A 385 -29.85 15.50 -3.12
CA ALA A 385 -31.13 15.65 -2.43
C ALA A 385 -31.31 17.02 -1.77
N PHE A 386 -30.27 17.57 -1.16
CA PHE A 386 -30.33 18.90 -0.53
C PHE A 386 -30.51 20.05 -1.53
N TYR A 387 -30.28 19.79 -2.82
CA TYR A 387 -30.42 20.74 -3.92
C TYR A 387 -31.55 20.37 -4.88
N GLY A 388 -32.54 19.61 -4.38
CA GLY A 388 -33.81 19.33 -5.08
C GLY A 388 -33.83 18.07 -5.95
N ASN A 389 -32.82 17.19 -5.88
CA ASN A 389 -32.81 15.92 -6.61
C ASN A 389 -32.66 14.73 -5.65
N GLY A 390 -33.73 14.35 -4.96
CA GLY A 390 -33.78 13.18 -4.09
C GLY A 390 -33.50 11.85 -4.82
N ARG A 391 -33.77 11.77 -6.14
CA ARG A 391 -33.46 10.60 -6.96
C ARG A 391 -31.98 10.25 -6.95
N GLN A 392 -31.10 11.25 -6.81
CA GLN A 392 -29.64 11.01 -6.81
C GLN A 392 -29.20 10.12 -5.66
N VAL A 393 -29.84 10.19 -4.48
CA VAL A 393 -29.56 9.28 -3.37
C VAL A 393 -29.88 7.84 -3.73
N ALA A 394 -31.03 7.60 -4.36
CA ALA A 394 -31.41 6.25 -4.80
C ALA A 394 -30.44 5.69 -5.85
N LEU A 395 -29.99 6.53 -6.79
CA LEU A 395 -29.00 6.15 -7.80
C LEU A 395 -27.66 5.78 -7.13
N GLN A 396 -27.15 6.60 -6.20
CA GLN A 396 -25.91 6.31 -5.48
C GLN A 396 -26.01 5.01 -4.69
N LEU A 397 -27.12 4.79 -3.97
CA LEU A 397 -27.35 3.54 -3.24
C LEU A 397 -27.36 2.33 -4.18
N TYR A 398 -28.00 2.46 -5.36
CA TYR A 398 -28.00 1.41 -6.37
C TYR A 398 -26.57 1.07 -6.84
N GLY A 399 -25.75 2.08 -7.19
CA GLY A 399 -24.35 1.89 -7.58
C GLY A 399 -23.52 1.24 -6.48
N ILE A 400 -23.67 1.68 -5.22
CA ILE A 400 -23.02 1.11 -4.04
C ILE A 400 -23.37 -0.38 -3.91
N VAL A 401 -24.66 -0.74 -3.99
CA VAL A 401 -25.12 -2.13 -3.87
C VAL A 401 -24.56 -3.01 -4.99
N VAL A 402 -24.61 -2.53 -6.24
CA VAL A 402 -24.08 -3.27 -7.40
C VAL A 402 -22.58 -3.50 -7.26
N CYS A 403 -21.79 -2.45 -6.99
CA CYS A 403 -20.34 -2.57 -6.88
C CYS A 403 -19.93 -3.42 -5.66
N THR A 404 -20.62 -3.27 -4.53
CA THR A 404 -20.43 -4.12 -3.35
C THR A 404 -20.71 -5.59 -3.66
N GLY A 405 -21.91 -5.88 -4.24
CA GLY A 405 -22.33 -7.24 -4.57
C GLY A 405 -21.35 -7.93 -5.52
N TRP A 406 -20.96 -7.24 -6.59
CA TRP A 406 -19.99 -7.75 -7.56
C TRP A 406 -18.63 -8.03 -6.91
N SER A 407 -18.11 -7.09 -6.11
CA SER A 407 -16.84 -7.24 -5.41
C SER A 407 -16.84 -8.42 -4.45
N LEU A 408 -17.89 -8.57 -3.62
CA LEU A 408 -18.02 -9.69 -2.68
C LEU A 408 -18.10 -11.03 -3.42
N PHE A 409 -18.97 -11.12 -4.43
CA PHE A 409 -19.22 -12.36 -5.18
C PHE A 409 -17.98 -12.84 -5.94
N MET A 410 -17.41 -11.98 -6.78
CA MET A 410 -16.29 -12.36 -7.62
C MET A 410 -15.02 -12.61 -6.81
N THR A 411 -14.78 -11.80 -5.78
CA THR A 411 -13.62 -12.00 -4.89
C THR A 411 -13.70 -13.36 -4.18
N THR A 412 -14.89 -13.77 -3.73
CA THR A 412 -15.08 -15.09 -3.11
C THR A 412 -14.71 -16.22 -4.07
N ILE A 413 -15.18 -16.16 -5.30
CA ILE A 413 -14.87 -17.16 -6.34
C ILE A 413 -13.35 -17.19 -6.60
N LEU A 414 -12.73 -16.04 -6.80
CA LEU A 414 -11.31 -15.95 -7.12
C LEU A 414 -10.42 -16.47 -6.00
N LEU A 415 -10.72 -16.13 -4.76
CA LEU A 415 -9.98 -16.65 -3.61
C LEU A 415 -10.12 -18.16 -3.49
N PHE A 416 -11.32 -18.70 -3.70
CA PHE A 416 -11.53 -20.15 -3.71
C PHE A 416 -10.70 -20.83 -4.82
N LEU A 417 -10.69 -20.28 -6.03
CA LEU A 417 -9.90 -20.84 -7.15
C LEU A 417 -8.40 -20.80 -6.88
N VAL A 418 -7.90 -19.69 -6.31
CA VAL A 418 -6.48 -19.58 -5.95
C VAL A 418 -6.13 -20.52 -4.79
N ASP A 419 -7.01 -20.67 -3.81
CA ASP A 419 -6.78 -21.58 -2.68
C ASP A 419 -6.68 -23.03 -3.11
N VAL A 420 -7.58 -23.49 -3.97
CA VAL A 420 -7.56 -24.86 -4.51
C VAL A 420 -6.34 -25.11 -5.41
N SER A 421 -5.86 -24.08 -6.14
CA SER A 421 -4.74 -24.24 -7.08
C SER A 421 -3.37 -24.26 -6.39
N ILE A 422 -3.07 -23.26 -5.58
CA ILE A 422 -1.73 -23.07 -4.97
C ILE A 422 -1.77 -22.80 -3.45
N GLY A 423 -2.98 -22.71 -2.88
CA GLY A 423 -3.23 -22.40 -1.48
C GLY A 423 -2.95 -20.93 -1.16
N LEU A 424 -3.80 -20.29 -0.35
CA LEU A 424 -3.72 -18.86 -0.04
C LEU A 424 -2.73 -18.54 1.07
N ARG A 425 -2.75 -19.32 2.15
CA ARG A 425 -2.12 -18.95 3.41
C ARG A 425 -0.76 -19.60 3.58
N VAL A 426 0.19 -18.87 4.17
CA VAL A 426 1.47 -19.42 4.64
C VAL A 426 1.27 -20.38 5.81
N SER A 427 2.26 -21.28 6.05
CA SER A 427 2.22 -22.16 7.22
C SER A 427 2.32 -21.36 8.53
N LEU A 428 1.82 -21.92 9.63
CA LEU A 428 1.92 -21.28 10.96
C LEU A 428 3.37 -21.06 11.39
N ASP A 429 4.29 -21.94 10.97
CA ASP A 429 5.72 -21.78 11.27
C ASP A 429 6.33 -20.63 10.47
N THR A 430 5.94 -20.46 9.21
CA THR A 430 6.33 -19.32 8.37
C THR A 430 5.79 -18.01 8.96
N GLU A 431 4.53 -17.96 9.36
CA GLU A 431 3.92 -16.80 10.01
C GLU A 431 4.65 -16.44 11.33
N LYS A 432 5.08 -17.47 12.09
CA LYS A 432 5.83 -17.31 13.34
C LYS A 432 7.27 -16.83 13.10
N SER A 433 7.96 -17.37 12.10
CA SER A 433 9.35 -17.00 11.78
C SER A 433 9.48 -15.64 11.11
N GLY A 434 8.42 -15.18 10.44
CA GLY A 434 8.36 -13.93 9.67
C GLY A 434 8.54 -14.15 8.18
N LEU A 435 7.84 -13.33 7.40
CA LEU A 435 7.74 -13.49 5.94
C LEU A 435 8.99 -13.00 5.20
N ASP A 436 9.68 -11.98 5.71
CA ASP A 436 10.83 -11.38 5.03
C ASP A 436 11.90 -12.43 4.73
N ARG A 437 12.27 -13.19 5.75
CA ARG A 437 13.29 -14.22 5.60
C ARG A 437 12.76 -15.51 4.96
N SER A 438 11.57 -15.93 5.34
CA SER A 438 11.02 -17.20 4.87
C SER A 438 10.54 -17.16 3.42
N SER A 439 10.09 -16.00 2.92
CA SER A 439 9.58 -15.85 1.56
C SER A 439 10.61 -15.27 0.59
N HIS A 440 11.52 -14.39 1.08
CA HIS A 440 12.43 -13.63 0.22
C HIS A 440 13.91 -13.84 0.56
N GLY A 441 14.25 -14.53 1.66
CA GLY A 441 15.63 -14.71 2.09
C GLY A 441 16.30 -13.46 2.64
N GLU A 442 15.56 -12.36 2.79
CA GLU A 442 16.04 -11.04 3.15
C GLU A 442 15.52 -10.59 4.52
N GLY A 443 16.16 -9.62 5.13
CA GLY A 443 15.70 -9.00 6.37
C GLY A 443 16.21 -7.56 6.47
N LEU A 444 15.34 -6.61 6.78
CA LEU A 444 15.68 -5.20 6.90
C LEU A 444 16.72 -4.93 8.00
N TYR A 445 16.63 -5.70 9.06
CA TYR A 445 17.57 -5.61 10.19
C TYR A 445 18.48 -6.82 10.13
N ALA A 446 19.79 -6.57 9.99
CA ALA A 446 20.76 -7.62 10.28
C ALA A 446 20.40 -8.17 11.67
N GLU A 447 19.94 -9.41 11.74
CA GLU A 447 19.90 -10.08 13.01
C GLU A 447 21.31 -9.95 13.55
N ARG A 448 21.50 -9.21 14.66
CA ARG A 448 22.69 -9.38 15.45
C ARG A 448 22.78 -10.88 15.65
N SER A 449 23.74 -11.50 14.99
CA SER A 449 24.10 -12.89 15.28
C SER A 449 23.99 -12.98 16.79
N LYS A 450 23.00 -13.71 17.31
CA LYS A 450 23.02 -14.01 18.74
C LYS A 450 24.38 -14.65 18.90
N THR A 451 25.27 -13.95 19.56
CA THR A 451 26.50 -14.54 20.03
C THR A 451 26.00 -15.64 20.94
N ILE A 452 25.89 -16.87 20.35
CA ILE A 452 25.46 -18.04 21.10
C ILE A 452 26.46 -18.10 22.24
N THR A 453 26.00 -17.83 23.45
CA THR A 453 26.86 -17.88 24.62
C THR A 453 27.49 -19.28 24.67
N PRO A 454 28.70 -19.42 25.18
CA PRO A 454 29.31 -20.75 25.31
C PRO A 454 28.36 -21.76 26.00
N SER A 455 27.54 -21.31 26.94
CA SER A 455 26.51 -22.12 27.60
C SER A 455 25.36 -22.56 26.67
N GLU A 456 24.91 -21.71 25.76
CA GLU A 456 23.87 -22.07 24.76
C GLU A 456 24.42 -23.05 23.71
N ARG A 457 25.68 -22.88 23.26
CA ARG A 457 26.36 -23.87 22.40
C ARG A 457 26.46 -25.24 23.06
N VAL A 458 26.81 -25.28 24.34
CA VAL A 458 26.88 -26.54 25.10
C VAL A 458 25.48 -27.15 25.23
N ALA A 459 24.45 -26.34 25.48
CA ALA A 459 23.07 -26.81 25.56
C ALA A 459 22.56 -27.39 24.24
N ASP A 460 22.89 -26.77 23.10
CA ASP A 460 22.53 -27.27 21.77
C ASP A 460 23.32 -28.54 21.39
N LEU A 461 24.60 -28.64 21.75
CA LEU A 461 25.38 -29.86 21.60
C LEU A 461 24.86 -31.02 22.47
N LEU A 462 24.45 -30.73 23.70
CA LEU A 462 23.83 -31.73 24.57
C LEU A 462 22.47 -32.19 24.04
N LYS A 463 21.69 -31.29 23.48
CA LYS A 463 20.42 -31.64 22.80
C LYS A 463 20.63 -32.53 21.59
N SER A 464 21.57 -32.19 20.71
CA SER A 464 21.89 -32.99 19.53
C SER A 464 22.47 -34.36 19.92
N TYR A 465 23.27 -34.45 20.97
CA TYR A 465 23.77 -35.70 21.52
C TYR A 465 22.64 -36.56 22.11
N ALA A 466 21.71 -35.95 22.85
CA ALA A 466 20.56 -36.67 23.41
C ALA A 466 19.64 -37.25 22.31
N ILE A 467 19.43 -36.49 21.22
CA ILE A 467 18.64 -36.94 20.06
C ILE A 467 19.38 -38.08 19.31
N ALA A 468 20.71 -37.97 19.13
CA ALA A 468 21.49 -39.03 18.50
C ALA A 468 21.51 -40.30 19.34
N LYS A 469 21.60 -40.18 20.66
CA LYS A 469 21.55 -41.30 21.60
C LYS A 469 20.17 -41.96 21.67
N ALA A 470 19.09 -41.19 21.58
CA ALA A 470 17.73 -41.73 21.48
C ALA A 470 17.53 -42.55 20.20
N ARG A 471 18.03 -42.07 19.05
CA ARG A 471 18.00 -42.79 17.77
C ARG A 471 18.80 -44.07 17.80
N SER A 472 19.99 -44.06 18.37
CA SER A 472 20.80 -45.28 18.49
C SER A 472 20.22 -46.30 19.46
N SER A 473 19.45 -45.90 20.49
CA SER A 473 18.76 -46.81 21.39
C SER A 473 17.49 -47.42 20.74
N GLU A 474 16.82 -46.70 19.86
CA GLU A 474 15.70 -47.22 19.04
C GLU A 474 16.16 -48.24 18.00
N GLU A 475 17.33 -48.04 17.38
CA GLU A 475 17.96 -49.02 16.47
C GLU A 475 18.44 -50.27 17.19
N ALA A 476 18.89 -50.15 18.45
CA ALA A 476 19.38 -51.27 19.26
C ALA A 476 18.24 -52.13 19.84
N THR A 477 17.02 -51.64 19.95
CA THR A 477 15.87 -52.34 20.55
C THR A 477 15.01 -53.12 19.56
N GLY A 478 15.36 -53.15 18.24
CA GLY A 478 14.75 -54.08 17.29
C GLY A 478 13.25 -53.88 17.03
N LEU A 479 12.67 -52.73 17.33
CA LEU A 479 11.31 -52.41 16.98
C LEU A 479 11.20 -51.91 15.52
N ASN A 480 11.48 -52.85 14.56
CA ASN A 480 11.10 -52.71 13.17
C ASN A 480 9.59 -52.90 13.03
N GLY A 481 8.82 -51.82 13.12
CA GLY A 481 7.37 -52.01 12.96
C GLY A 481 6.53 -50.75 12.80
N LEU A 482 7.10 -49.53 12.84
CA LEU A 482 6.32 -48.34 12.46
C LEU A 482 7.16 -47.39 11.61
N ARG A 483 7.09 -47.63 10.28
CA ARG A 483 7.63 -46.70 9.29
C ARG A 483 6.70 -45.54 9.16
N VAL A 484 6.94 -44.47 9.91
CA VAL A 484 6.35 -43.17 9.64
C VAL A 484 7.14 -42.55 8.48
N GLU A 485 6.56 -42.57 7.29
CA GLU A 485 7.08 -41.86 6.13
C GLU A 485 7.00 -40.35 6.40
N MET A 486 8.08 -39.76 6.95
CA MET A 486 8.32 -38.35 6.80
C MET A 486 8.81 -38.11 5.37
N LYS A 487 7.93 -37.68 4.47
CA LYS A 487 8.30 -37.16 3.16
C LYS A 487 9.24 -35.98 3.34
N ARG A 488 10.52 -36.16 3.05
CA ARG A 488 11.48 -35.11 2.78
C ARG A 488 11.03 -34.36 1.53
N THR A 489 10.44 -33.21 1.66
CA THR A 489 10.34 -32.20 0.60
C THR A 489 11.38 -31.12 0.84
N TYR A 490 12.63 -31.47 0.66
CA TYR A 490 13.66 -30.52 0.26
C TYR A 490 14.03 -30.89 -1.19
N ARG A 491 13.52 -30.13 -2.13
CA ARG A 491 13.98 -30.18 -3.52
C ARG A 491 15.04 -29.10 -3.64
N ASP A 492 16.28 -29.56 -3.81
CA ASP A 492 17.42 -28.72 -4.18
C ASP A 492 17.12 -28.03 -5.51
N GLY A 493 17.14 -26.71 -5.52
CA GLY A 493 17.24 -25.93 -6.75
C GLY A 493 18.66 -26.02 -7.30
N PRO A 494 18.87 -25.97 -8.62
CA PRO A 494 20.18 -26.10 -9.20
C PRO A 494 21.05 -24.88 -8.86
N VAL A 495 22.17 -25.14 -8.21
CA VAL A 495 23.30 -24.22 -8.11
C VAL A 495 24.00 -24.22 -9.47
N SER A 496 24.01 -23.11 -10.17
CA SER A 496 24.80 -22.92 -11.37
C SER A 496 26.27 -22.88 -10.97
N ASP A 497 27.03 -23.85 -11.48
CA ASP A 497 28.50 -23.84 -11.47
C ASP A 497 29.01 -22.63 -12.24
N ASP A 498 29.65 -21.72 -11.55
CA ASP A 498 30.60 -20.80 -12.17
C ASP A 498 31.93 -20.93 -11.44
N SER A 499 32.76 -21.81 -11.99
CA SER A 499 34.09 -22.12 -11.56
C SER A 499 35.08 -21.15 -12.19
N SER A 500 35.44 -20.08 -11.50
CA SER A 500 36.70 -19.40 -11.72
C SER A 500 37.05 -18.44 -10.56
N LEU A 501 37.59 -18.99 -9.49
CA LEU A 501 38.52 -18.25 -8.59
C LEU A 501 39.49 -19.22 -7.99
N THR A 502 40.74 -19.01 -8.36
CA THR A 502 41.92 -19.77 -8.05
C THR A 502 42.24 -19.76 -6.56
N ASN A 503 42.57 -20.94 -6.04
CA ASN A 503 43.20 -21.17 -4.73
C ASN A 503 44.52 -20.41 -4.56
N SER A 504 44.62 -19.62 -3.49
CA SER A 504 45.87 -19.47 -2.77
C SER A 504 45.59 -18.99 -1.33
N ASP A 505 46.16 -19.73 -0.38
CA ASP A 505 46.44 -19.37 1.01
C ASP A 505 45.30 -19.28 2.03
N VAL A 506 44.89 -20.46 2.55
CA VAL A 506 44.52 -20.59 3.95
C VAL A 506 45.15 -21.85 4.54
N GLY A 507 45.94 -21.65 5.56
CA GLY A 507 46.74 -22.67 6.24
C GLY A 507 45.90 -23.82 6.82
N ASN A 508 46.51 -24.96 6.69
CA ASN A 508 46.08 -26.27 7.18
C ASN A 508 46.02 -26.30 8.71
N GLU A 509 44.85 -26.15 9.32
CA GLU A 509 44.64 -26.55 10.72
C GLU A 509 43.75 -27.79 10.75
N ASN A 510 44.33 -28.87 11.32
CA ASN A 510 43.72 -30.19 11.49
C ASN A 510 42.45 -30.12 12.33
N ILE A 511 41.30 -30.04 11.69
CA ILE A 511 40.00 -30.38 12.27
C ILE A 511 39.75 -31.86 11.95
N LEU A 512 39.85 -32.72 12.98
CA LEU A 512 39.47 -34.12 12.87
C LEU A 512 38.05 -34.28 12.40
N PRO A 513 37.78 -35.06 11.36
CA PRO A 513 36.42 -35.31 10.87
C PRO A 513 35.56 -35.98 11.95
N LEU A 514 34.28 -35.59 11.99
CA LEU A 514 33.27 -36.10 12.94
C LEU A 514 33.12 -37.66 12.88
N GLU A 515 33.56 -38.29 11.80
CA GLU A 515 33.55 -39.74 11.61
C GLU A 515 34.55 -40.49 12.51
N GLU A 516 35.61 -39.84 12.98
CA GLU A 516 36.56 -40.49 13.88
C GLU A 516 36.07 -40.58 15.33
N LEU A 517 35.15 -39.72 15.73
CA LEU A 517 34.51 -39.75 17.05
C LEU A 517 33.44 -40.85 17.18
N THR A 518 32.94 -41.37 16.07
CA THR A 518 31.87 -42.40 16.05
C THR A 518 32.40 -43.82 15.92
N ARG A 519 33.73 -44.03 15.70
CA ARG A 519 34.33 -45.38 15.49
C ARG A 519 34.91 -46.03 16.75
N ARG A 520 34.79 -45.45 17.93
CA ARG A 520 35.25 -46.09 19.18
C ARG A 520 34.08 -46.86 19.84
N PRO A 521 34.30 -48.15 20.22
CA PRO A 521 33.26 -48.94 20.83
C PRO A 521 32.83 -48.42 22.21
N PRO A 522 31.56 -48.62 22.62
CA PRO A 522 30.97 -48.05 23.83
C PRO A 522 31.65 -48.40 25.16
N ASP A 523 32.41 -49.49 25.19
CA ASP A 523 32.99 -50.02 26.44
C ASP A 523 34.20 -49.23 26.95
N SER A 524 34.75 -48.28 26.18
CA SER A 524 35.89 -47.44 26.61
C SER A 524 35.51 -46.23 27.46
N TRP A 525 34.20 -46.02 27.72
CA TRP A 525 33.69 -44.85 28.46
C TRP A 525 33.27 -45.14 29.91
N GLY A 526 33.39 -46.40 30.34
CA GLY A 526 32.83 -46.89 31.61
C GLY A 526 33.54 -46.41 32.90
N ASN A 527 34.66 -45.73 32.86
CA ASN A 527 35.40 -45.36 34.08
C ASN A 527 35.92 -43.91 34.09
N ILE A 528 35.01 -42.96 33.93
CA ILE A 528 35.33 -41.54 34.17
C ILE A 528 34.45 -40.97 35.32
N THR A 529 34.57 -41.62 36.49
CA THR A 529 34.15 -41.01 37.76
C THR A 529 35.37 -40.98 38.67
N ALA A 530 35.72 -39.75 39.09
CA ALA A 530 36.74 -39.41 40.08
C ALA A 530 38.21 -39.52 39.66
N SER A 531 38.72 -38.51 38.96
CA SER A 531 40.17 -38.16 38.95
C SER A 531 40.34 -36.65 38.81
N PRO A 532 41.32 -36.04 39.50
CA PRO A 532 41.59 -34.59 39.49
C PRO A 532 42.03 -34.02 38.13
N SER A 533 42.24 -34.88 37.13
CA SER A 533 42.69 -34.46 35.79
C SER A 533 41.62 -33.77 34.93
N LYS A 534 40.33 -33.79 35.32
CA LYS A 534 39.26 -33.09 34.57
C LYS A 534 39.35 -31.57 34.70
N SER A 535 39.89 -31.09 35.82
CA SER A 535 40.13 -29.65 36.01
C SER A 535 41.23 -29.14 35.07
N ALA A 536 42.24 -29.97 34.79
CA ALA A 536 43.36 -29.61 33.90
C ALA A 536 42.96 -29.58 32.41
N ALA A 537 42.08 -30.50 31.98
CA ALA A 537 41.57 -30.50 30.62
C ALA A 537 40.61 -29.34 30.36
N MET A 538 39.79 -28.98 31.36
CA MET A 538 38.91 -27.83 31.28
C MET A 538 39.69 -26.51 31.28
N ASN A 539 40.76 -26.43 32.06
CA ASN A 539 41.67 -25.28 32.08
C ASN A 539 42.54 -25.17 30.80
N GLN A 540 42.86 -26.27 30.12
CA GLN A 540 43.53 -26.22 28.82
C GLN A 540 42.62 -25.71 27.70
N ILE A 541 41.32 -25.98 27.77
CA ILE A 541 40.35 -25.45 26.82
C ILE A 541 40.14 -23.95 27.05
N ILE A 542 40.16 -23.50 28.31
CA ILE A 542 40.03 -22.07 28.67
C ILE A 542 41.31 -21.28 28.32
N GLN A 543 42.48 -21.90 28.41
CA GLN A 543 43.76 -21.26 28.07
C GLN A 543 44.04 -21.17 26.55
N ARG A 544 43.35 -21.96 25.72
CA ARG A 544 43.51 -21.90 24.24
C ARG A 544 42.75 -20.78 23.56
N TYR A 545 41.84 -20.09 24.26
CA TYR A 545 41.15 -18.92 23.74
C TYR A 545 41.15 -17.81 24.79
N PRO A 546 42.24 -17.00 24.86
CA PRO A 546 42.19 -15.80 25.68
C PRO A 546 41.15 -14.85 25.12
N SER A 547 40.19 -14.43 25.96
CA SER A 547 39.31 -13.33 25.68
C SER A 547 40.18 -12.10 25.41
N ASP A 548 40.04 -11.51 24.24
CA ASP A 548 40.74 -10.31 23.82
C ASP A 548 40.12 -9.08 24.50
N ASP A 549 40.50 -8.87 25.78
CA ASP A 549 40.09 -7.74 26.62
C ASP A 549 40.75 -6.40 26.23
N ARG A 550 41.40 -6.30 25.05
CA ARG A 550 42.10 -5.08 24.64
C ARG A 550 41.25 -4.04 23.93
N LEU A 551 40.00 -4.33 23.61
CA LEU A 551 39.09 -3.37 22.93
C LEU A 551 38.23 -2.53 23.89
N TRP A 552 38.29 -2.78 25.22
CA TRP A 552 37.44 -2.06 26.19
C TRP A 552 38.22 -1.12 27.14
N ARG A 553 39.55 -0.98 27.01
CA ARG A 553 40.34 -0.10 27.90
C ARG A 553 40.58 1.32 27.40
N ASN A 554 40.10 1.70 26.23
CA ASN A 554 40.34 3.07 25.72
C ASN A 554 39.14 4.01 25.82
N ASN A 555 38.03 3.63 26.51
CA ASN A 555 36.87 4.53 26.66
C ASN A 555 36.45 4.81 28.11
N SER A 556 37.29 4.48 29.11
CA SER A 556 36.98 4.69 30.54
C SER A 556 37.95 5.64 31.28
N GLN A 557 38.64 6.51 30.55
CA GLN A 557 39.50 7.54 31.20
C GLN A 557 38.95 8.98 31.07
N ASN A 558 37.66 9.17 30.86
CA ASN A 558 37.05 10.50 31.07
C ASN A 558 35.65 10.33 31.67
N ASN A 559 35.56 10.09 32.94
CA ASN A 559 34.54 10.56 33.87
C ASN A 559 34.80 9.94 35.25
N GLY A 560 35.51 10.68 36.04
CA GLY A 560 35.69 10.39 37.45
C GLY A 560 34.57 10.98 38.29
N LEU A 561 34.23 10.25 39.36
CA LEU A 561 33.60 10.67 40.62
C LEU A 561 32.13 11.13 40.56
N MET A 562 31.23 10.47 41.22
CA MET A 562 30.97 10.47 42.67
C MET A 562 29.90 9.47 43.10
N THR A 563 30.06 9.03 44.30
CA THR A 563 29.31 8.12 45.13
C THR A 563 28.00 8.70 45.66
N ASP A 564 27.02 7.79 45.91
CA ASP A 564 25.94 7.76 46.91
C ASP A 564 25.40 9.05 47.52
N GLU A 565 24.10 9.31 47.45
CA GLU A 565 23.19 9.28 48.60
C GLU A 565 21.73 9.68 48.21
N LYS A 566 20.84 9.25 49.06
CA LYS A 566 19.37 9.31 49.02
C LYS A 566 18.76 10.70 49.07
N ASN A 567 17.52 10.77 48.65
CA ASN A 567 16.34 11.54 49.11
C ASN A 567 15.95 12.85 48.38
N ASP A 568 14.69 12.82 48.06
CA ASP A 568 13.66 13.87 48.16
C ASP A 568 13.68 15.16 47.29
N ASP A 569 12.55 15.28 46.64
CA ASP A 569 11.75 16.50 46.41
C ASP A 569 12.32 17.69 45.60
N THR A 570 11.51 18.00 44.60
CA THR A 570 11.33 19.34 44.00
C THR A 570 12.57 20.05 43.46
N ASN A 571 12.62 20.23 42.14
CA ASN A 571 13.24 21.45 41.64
C ASN A 571 12.91 21.86 40.20
N VAL A 572 12.52 23.06 40.16
CA VAL A 572 12.47 24.10 39.13
C VAL A 572 13.79 24.16 38.32
N PHE A 573 13.72 24.02 37.00
CA PHE A 573 14.85 24.34 36.13
C PHE A 573 14.86 25.82 35.78
N ARG A 574 15.88 26.56 36.28
CA ARG A 574 16.34 27.84 35.76
C ARG A 574 17.38 27.59 34.67
N VAL A 575 17.17 28.18 33.49
CA VAL A 575 18.20 28.32 32.47
C VAL A 575 18.76 29.74 32.56
N ASN A 576 20.05 29.87 32.80
CA ASN A 576 20.80 31.12 32.64
C ASN A 576 21.17 31.26 31.15
N THR A 577 20.83 32.42 30.59
CA THR A 577 21.47 32.94 29.37
C THR A 577 22.05 34.31 29.71
N GLU A 578 23.34 34.44 29.59
CA GLU A 578 24.06 35.71 29.53
C GLU A 578 24.20 36.18 28.08
N GLN A 579 23.86 37.48 27.92
CA GLN A 579 24.43 38.54 27.06
C GLN A 579 24.26 38.36 25.52
N ASP A 580 23.79 39.34 24.75
CA ASP A 580 24.08 40.75 24.78
C ASP A 580 23.12 41.59 23.91
N THR A 581 22.84 42.80 24.42
CA THR A 581 22.58 44.12 23.82
C THR A 581 21.42 44.42 22.87
N ALA A 582 20.53 45.22 23.43
CA ALA A 582 19.98 46.52 22.95
C ALA A 582 19.14 46.58 21.65
N ARG A 583 17.85 46.84 21.83
CA ARG A 583 17.15 48.08 21.44
C ARG A 583 15.65 48.08 21.77
N LYS A 584 15.33 49.00 22.69
CA LYS A 584 14.13 49.86 22.89
C LYS A 584 12.75 49.34 22.41
N SER A 585 11.93 49.05 23.41
CA SER A 585 10.57 49.46 23.79
C SER A 585 9.65 50.12 22.77
N LYS A 586 8.45 49.59 22.66
CA LYS A 586 7.20 50.32 22.83
C LYS A 586 6.08 49.37 23.31
N ILE A 587 5.64 49.65 24.54
CA ILE A 587 4.46 49.07 25.16
C ILE A 587 3.25 49.85 24.62
N VAL A 588 2.21 49.15 24.13
CA VAL A 588 0.85 49.70 24.06
C VAL A 588 -0.06 48.70 24.75
N SER A 589 -0.59 49.13 25.88
CA SER A 589 -1.64 48.45 26.64
C SER A 589 -3.00 48.77 26.02
N PHE A 590 -3.87 47.78 25.91
CA PHE A 590 -5.31 47.99 25.87
C PHE A 590 -5.98 47.05 26.86
N ALA A 591 -6.67 47.66 27.81
CA ALA A 591 -7.59 47.03 28.75
C ALA A 591 -9.04 47.07 28.20
N PRO A 592 -9.96 46.29 28.77
CA PRO A 592 -11.19 45.86 28.13
C PRO A 592 -12.38 46.79 28.32
N LYS A 593 -13.29 46.71 27.40
CA LYS A 593 -14.71 46.89 27.66
C LYS A 593 -15.49 45.75 27.00
#